data_4920704b06eadcb3541fb026986f302a
#
_entry.id   4920704b06eadcb3541fb026986f302a
#
_cell.length_a   1.000
_cell.length_b   1.000
_cell.length_c   1.000
_cell.angle_alpha   90.00
_cell.angle_beta   90.00
_cell.angle_gamma   90.00
#
_symmetry.space_group_name_H-M   'P 1'
#
loop_
_entity.id
_entity.type
_entity.pdbx_description
1 polymer ?
#
loop_
_entity_poly.entity_id
_entity_poly.type
_entity_poly.pdbx_seq_one_letter_code
_entity_poly.pdbx_strand_id
1 'polypeptide(L)'
;MSEPDRIEAVRRFNRFYTHRIGVLNEGLLDSPFSLTEGRILFELAHVENEGGLTATDLGRLLDLDGGYLSRLLRDLKERDLVRATRSAVDARQSLLQLSPAGRKAFKPLERRSQAQVGAMLDQLGEAQQTELLQAFRRVQGLLESPADKPAKQGFLLRPHRPGDMGWIVSRHGALSAREYQFDARFEALVARIAADFIERFDARREACWIAERDGVNIGSVALVQARDEATDAPIEGVAQLRLLLVEPAARGLGLGDRLVAECHRFAREAGYQRVRLWTNSQLDAAKHVYRKAGYRLVGSEPFQGFGLDLVGETWELDLRTTV
;
A
#
# COMPACT_ATOMS: atom_id res chain seq x y z
N MET A 1 16.28 21.71 -2.39
CA MET A 1 17.31 20.79 -2.93
C MET A 1 17.26 20.89 -4.44
N SER A 2 18.36 21.27 -5.08
CA SER A 2 18.46 21.42 -6.53
C SER A 2 18.43 20.03 -7.23
N GLU A 3 18.22 20.01 -8.54
CA GLU A 3 18.25 18.76 -9.31
C GLU A 3 19.61 18.03 -9.20
N PRO A 4 20.77 18.72 -9.33
CA PRO A 4 22.08 18.11 -9.11
C PRO A 4 22.23 17.47 -7.72
N ASP A 5 21.71 18.12 -6.67
CA ASP A 5 21.76 17.57 -5.30
C ASP A 5 20.98 16.26 -5.17
N ARG A 6 19.83 16.15 -5.86
CA ARG A 6 19.02 14.93 -5.86
C ARG A 6 19.73 13.78 -6.57
N ILE A 7 20.32 14.06 -7.73
CA ILE A 7 21.09 13.07 -8.49
C ILE A 7 22.26 12.55 -7.63
N GLU A 8 23.02 13.44 -6.99
CA GLU A 8 24.16 13.02 -6.17
C GLU A 8 23.72 12.24 -4.91
N ALA A 9 22.58 12.57 -4.31
CA ALA A 9 22.02 11.82 -3.19
C ALA A 9 21.69 10.37 -3.59
N VAL A 10 21.04 10.16 -4.75
CA VAL A 10 20.74 8.82 -5.27
C VAL A 10 22.03 8.06 -5.60
N ARG A 11 22.99 8.67 -6.28
CA ARG A 11 24.29 8.05 -6.60
C ARG A 11 25.05 7.64 -5.35
N ARG A 12 25.05 8.45 -4.31
CA ARG A 12 25.69 8.16 -3.02
C ARG A 12 25.01 6.96 -2.34
N PHE A 13 23.68 6.93 -2.32
CA PHE A 13 22.93 5.78 -1.79
C PHE A 13 23.25 4.51 -2.57
N ASN A 14 23.26 4.55 -3.90
CA ASN A 14 23.59 3.38 -4.73
C ASN A 14 24.98 2.83 -4.42
N ARG A 15 26.02 3.70 -4.30
CA ARG A 15 27.37 3.29 -3.90
C ARG A 15 27.40 2.64 -2.51
N PHE A 16 26.72 3.26 -1.55
CA PHE A 16 26.61 2.71 -0.19
C PHE A 16 25.95 1.33 -0.20
N TYR A 17 24.79 1.24 -0.85
CA TYR A 17 23.98 0.03 -0.80
C TYR A 17 24.62 -1.14 -1.56
N THR A 18 25.19 -0.92 -2.75
CA THR A 18 25.91 -1.95 -3.50
C THR A 18 27.13 -2.48 -2.73
N HIS A 19 27.87 -1.61 -2.03
CA HIS A 19 28.93 -2.03 -1.12
C HIS A 19 28.39 -2.86 0.05
N ARG A 20 27.30 -2.40 0.69
CA ARG A 20 26.71 -3.03 1.87
C ARG A 20 26.18 -4.44 1.61
N ILE A 21 25.61 -4.69 0.42
CA ILE A 21 25.10 -6.01 0.02
C ILE A 21 26.14 -6.87 -0.71
N GLY A 22 27.38 -6.39 -0.84
CA GLY A 22 28.50 -7.17 -1.38
C GLY A 22 28.42 -7.50 -2.87
N VAL A 23 27.65 -6.74 -3.67
CA VAL A 23 27.51 -6.96 -5.13
C VAL A 23 28.85 -6.86 -5.87
N LEU A 24 29.81 -6.11 -5.33
CA LEU A 24 31.12 -5.89 -5.93
C LEU A 24 32.18 -6.95 -5.55
N ASN A 25 31.84 -7.93 -4.71
CA ASN A 25 32.73 -9.00 -4.34
C ASN A 25 32.96 -9.97 -5.52
N GLU A 26 34.14 -10.56 -5.62
CA GLU A 26 34.39 -11.61 -6.58
C GLU A 26 33.52 -12.84 -6.27
N GLY A 27 32.63 -13.16 -7.19
CA GLY A 27 31.63 -14.22 -7.02
C GLY A 27 30.40 -13.79 -6.15
N LEU A 28 29.23 -14.22 -6.52
CA LEU A 28 28.02 -13.99 -5.76
C LEU A 28 28.03 -14.86 -4.50
N LEU A 29 28.20 -14.26 -3.32
CA LEU A 29 28.14 -14.97 -2.03
C LEU A 29 29.10 -16.19 -1.96
N ASP A 30 30.33 -16.01 -2.39
CA ASP A 30 31.35 -17.10 -2.50
C ASP A 30 30.85 -18.34 -3.27
N SER A 31 30.03 -18.13 -4.28
CA SER A 31 29.50 -19.19 -5.14
C SER A 31 30.15 -19.17 -6.51
N PRO A 32 30.10 -20.27 -7.28
CA PRO A 32 30.62 -20.32 -8.65
C PRO A 32 29.71 -19.62 -9.68
N PHE A 33 28.70 -18.87 -9.21
CA PHE A 33 27.73 -18.19 -10.07
C PHE A 33 28.04 -16.71 -10.17
N SER A 34 27.91 -16.17 -11.37
CA SER A 34 27.81 -14.73 -11.58
C SER A 34 26.52 -14.19 -10.94
N LEU A 35 26.44 -12.87 -10.73
CA LEU A 35 25.25 -12.22 -10.22
C LEU A 35 24.01 -12.54 -11.07
N THR A 36 24.17 -12.51 -12.41
CA THR A 36 23.05 -12.76 -13.33
C THR A 36 22.61 -14.23 -13.30
N GLU A 37 23.57 -15.18 -13.26
CA GLU A 37 23.23 -16.61 -13.10
C GLU A 37 22.52 -16.88 -11.78
N GLY A 38 23.03 -16.32 -10.67
CA GLY A 38 22.40 -16.44 -9.35
C GLY A 38 20.99 -15.88 -9.35
N ARG A 39 20.75 -14.75 -10.04
CA ARG A 39 19.40 -14.17 -10.18
C ARG A 39 18.47 -15.05 -11.01
N ILE A 40 18.94 -15.61 -12.13
CA ILE A 40 18.17 -16.58 -12.92
C ILE A 40 17.77 -17.79 -12.06
N LEU A 41 18.74 -18.37 -11.35
CA LEU A 41 18.47 -19.53 -10.49
C LEU A 41 17.47 -19.20 -9.37
N PHE A 42 17.55 -17.99 -8.80
CA PHE A 42 16.63 -17.50 -7.78
C PHE A 42 15.20 -17.41 -8.33
N GLU A 43 15.00 -16.76 -9.47
CA GLU A 43 13.66 -16.64 -10.08
C GLU A 43 13.05 -18.01 -10.40
N LEU A 44 13.85 -18.92 -10.95
CA LEU A 44 13.39 -20.28 -11.26
C LEU A 44 13.13 -21.14 -10.02
N ALA A 45 13.77 -20.83 -8.88
CA ALA A 45 13.54 -21.51 -7.60
C ALA A 45 12.24 -21.09 -6.93
N HIS A 46 11.81 -19.82 -7.13
CA HIS A 46 10.69 -19.18 -6.42
C HIS A 46 9.43 -19.02 -7.29
N VAL A 47 9.35 -19.68 -8.43
CA VAL A 47 8.12 -19.72 -9.21
C VAL A 47 7.04 -20.45 -8.42
N GLU A 48 5.98 -19.74 -8.03
CA GLU A 48 4.87 -20.24 -7.20
C GLU A 48 4.03 -21.34 -7.87
N ASN A 49 4.12 -21.49 -9.18
CA ASN A 49 3.38 -22.51 -9.94
C ASN A 49 4.35 -23.58 -10.45
N GLU A 50 3.97 -24.84 -10.39
CA GLU A 50 4.71 -25.99 -10.95
C GLU A 50 5.03 -25.86 -12.46
N GLY A 51 4.50 -24.80 -13.12
CA GLY A 51 4.61 -24.55 -14.53
C GLY A 51 5.98 -24.07 -15.04
N GLY A 52 6.79 -23.40 -14.22
CA GLY A 52 8.04 -22.75 -14.69
C GLY A 52 7.81 -21.39 -15.40
N LEU A 53 8.90 -20.74 -15.82
CA LEU A 53 8.90 -19.47 -16.58
C LEU A 53 9.31 -19.71 -18.03
N THR A 54 8.73 -18.96 -18.97
CA THR A 54 9.29 -18.91 -20.33
C THR A 54 10.57 -18.07 -20.36
N ALA A 55 11.42 -18.28 -21.35
CA ALA A 55 12.61 -17.43 -21.54
C ALA A 55 12.23 -15.95 -21.76
N THR A 56 11.10 -15.70 -22.41
CA THR A 56 10.56 -14.35 -22.62
C THR A 56 10.15 -13.69 -21.31
N ASP A 57 9.44 -14.41 -20.43
CA ASP A 57 9.03 -13.89 -19.13
C ASP A 57 10.24 -13.61 -18.23
N LEU A 58 11.20 -14.52 -18.22
CA LEU A 58 12.45 -14.36 -17.47
C LEU A 58 13.28 -13.17 -17.98
N GLY A 59 13.37 -12.98 -19.32
CA GLY A 59 14.05 -11.83 -19.93
C GLY A 59 13.39 -10.51 -19.52
N ARG A 60 12.07 -10.46 -19.54
CA ARG A 60 11.30 -9.28 -19.10
C ARG A 60 11.46 -9.02 -17.60
N LEU A 61 11.39 -10.06 -16.77
CA LEU A 61 11.53 -9.96 -15.33
C LEU A 61 12.91 -9.43 -14.89
N LEU A 62 13.96 -9.83 -15.61
CA LEU A 62 15.34 -9.47 -15.29
C LEU A 62 15.89 -8.31 -16.14
N ASP A 63 15.08 -7.75 -17.04
CA ASP A 63 15.48 -6.72 -18.02
C ASP A 63 16.75 -7.09 -18.79
N LEU A 64 16.79 -8.33 -19.31
CA LEU A 64 17.94 -8.87 -20.02
C LEU A 64 17.71 -8.93 -21.52
N ASP A 65 18.74 -8.57 -22.30
CA ASP A 65 18.74 -8.80 -23.74
C ASP A 65 18.57 -10.29 -24.07
N GLY A 66 17.71 -10.58 -25.08
CA GLY A 66 17.37 -11.95 -25.43
C GLY A 66 18.55 -12.81 -25.89
N GLY A 67 19.51 -12.21 -26.57
CA GLY A 67 20.75 -12.92 -27.02
C GLY A 67 21.66 -13.24 -25.84
N TYR A 68 21.80 -12.33 -24.90
CA TYR A 68 22.56 -12.54 -23.67
C TYR A 68 21.92 -13.62 -22.79
N LEU A 69 20.62 -13.52 -22.55
CA LEU A 69 19.86 -14.52 -21.79
C LEU A 69 19.95 -15.91 -22.42
N SER A 70 19.85 -16.01 -23.76
CA SER A 70 19.95 -17.29 -24.46
C SER A 70 21.31 -17.96 -24.27
N ARG A 71 22.41 -17.20 -24.23
CA ARG A 71 23.76 -17.72 -23.93
C ARG A 71 23.84 -18.24 -22.49
N LEU A 72 23.36 -17.47 -21.52
CA LEU A 72 23.33 -17.89 -20.10
C LEU A 72 22.51 -19.16 -19.89
N LEU A 73 21.31 -19.21 -20.48
CA LEU A 73 20.44 -20.37 -20.37
C LEU A 73 21.03 -21.62 -21.04
N ARG A 74 21.80 -21.47 -22.11
CA ARG A 74 22.55 -22.58 -22.75
C ARG A 74 23.61 -23.13 -21.80
N ASP A 75 24.46 -22.27 -21.23
CA ASP A 75 25.48 -22.67 -20.26
C ASP A 75 24.86 -23.35 -19.03
N LEU A 76 23.82 -22.79 -18.46
CA LEU A 76 23.12 -23.37 -17.31
C LEU A 76 22.48 -24.74 -17.64
N LYS A 77 22.02 -24.96 -18.87
CA LYS A 77 21.53 -26.26 -19.34
C LYS A 77 22.65 -27.26 -19.57
N GLU A 78 23.78 -26.85 -20.16
CA GLU A 78 24.96 -27.68 -20.35
C GLU A 78 25.54 -28.15 -19.01
N ARG A 79 25.45 -27.32 -17.97
CA ARG A 79 25.84 -27.66 -16.60
C ARG A 79 24.76 -28.44 -15.83
N ASP A 80 23.67 -28.86 -16.48
CA ASP A 80 22.50 -29.55 -15.86
C ASP A 80 21.87 -28.80 -14.67
N LEU A 81 21.90 -27.47 -14.68
CA LEU A 81 21.29 -26.67 -13.63
C LEU A 81 19.86 -26.26 -13.95
N VAL A 82 19.55 -26.06 -15.22
CA VAL A 82 18.23 -25.67 -15.74
C VAL A 82 17.77 -26.67 -16.77
N ARG A 83 16.51 -27.04 -16.74
CA ARG A 83 15.86 -27.87 -17.76
C ARG A 83 14.70 -27.10 -18.39
N ALA A 84 14.39 -27.48 -19.63
CA ALA A 84 13.22 -26.99 -20.34
C ALA A 84 12.19 -28.11 -20.49
N THR A 85 10.94 -27.82 -20.15
CA THR A 85 9.81 -28.72 -20.33
C THR A 85 8.76 -28.07 -21.23
N ARG A 86 8.00 -28.85 -21.98
CA ARG A 86 6.89 -28.28 -22.77
C ARG A 86 5.76 -27.88 -21.84
N SER A 87 5.16 -26.74 -22.12
CA SER A 87 3.97 -26.31 -21.39
C SER A 87 2.80 -27.26 -21.66
N ALA A 88 2.08 -27.63 -20.60
CA ALA A 88 0.85 -28.42 -20.71
C ALA A 88 -0.33 -27.61 -21.28
N VAL A 89 -0.25 -26.26 -21.23
CA VAL A 89 -1.31 -25.35 -21.67
C VAL A 89 -1.07 -24.91 -23.14
N ASP A 90 0.19 -24.69 -23.54
CA ASP A 90 0.57 -24.30 -24.91
C ASP A 90 1.83 -25.05 -25.32
N ALA A 91 1.68 -26.07 -26.17
CA ALA A 91 2.78 -26.91 -26.64
C ALA A 91 3.89 -26.16 -27.42
N ARG A 92 3.65 -24.89 -27.81
CA ARG A 92 4.64 -24.01 -28.46
C ARG A 92 5.57 -23.35 -27.45
N GLN A 93 5.19 -23.34 -26.18
CA GLN A 93 5.96 -22.70 -25.11
C GLN A 93 6.86 -23.72 -24.40
N SER A 94 8.10 -23.31 -24.17
CA SER A 94 9.07 -24.06 -23.37
C SER A 94 9.24 -23.39 -22.01
N LEU A 95 8.92 -24.12 -20.96
CA LEU A 95 9.01 -23.66 -19.58
C LEU A 95 10.35 -24.05 -18.98
N LEU A 96 11.01 -23.08 -18.38
CA LEU A 96 12.28 -23.26 -17.70
C LEU A 96 12.05 -23.58 -16.23
N GLN A 97 12.79 -24.54 -15.72
CA GLN A 97 12.74 -24.97 -14.31
C GLN A 97 14.14 -25.35 -13.84
N LEU A 98 14.39 -25.27 -12.54
CA LEU A 98 15.60 -25.88 -11.98
C LEU A 98 15.54 -27.40 -12.13
N SER A 99 16.65 -28.00 -12.55
CA SER A 99 16.86 -29.45 -12.45
C SER A 99 17.04 -29.87 -10.97
N PRO A 100 17.03 -31.16 -10.63
CA PRO A 100 17.42 -31.63 -9.30
C PRO A 100 18.84 -31.19 -8.92
N ALA A 101 19.80 -31.19 -9.87
CA ALA A 101 21.16 -30.71 -9.68
C ALA A 101 21.17 -29.20 -9.46
N GLY A 102 20.37 -28.43 -10.23
CA GLY A 102 20.23 -26.99 -10.07
C GLY A 102 19.67 -26.60 -8.69
N ARG A 103 18.62 -27.29 -8.21
CA ARG A 103 18.09 -27.07 -6.85
C ARG A 103 19.16 -27.35 -5.78
N LYS A 104 19.92 -28.42 -5.94
CA LYS A 104 21.00 -28.76 -5.02
C LYS A 104 22.12 -27.71 -5.03
N ALA A 105 22.48 -27.19 -6.20
CA ALA A 105 23.49 -26.15 -6.34
C ALA A 105 23.02 -24.77 -5.85
N PHE A 106 21.73 -24.44 -5.99
CA PHE A 106 21.15 -23.17 -5.55
C PHE A 106 20.99 -23.10 -4.02
N LYS A 107 20.67 -24.19 -3.34
CA LYS A 107 20.41 -24.23 -1.91
C LYS A 107 21.51 -23.61 -1.01
N PRO A 108 22.82 -23.82 -1.26
CA PRO A 108 23.87 -23.14 -0.51
C PRO A 108 23.89 -21.61 -0.75
N LEU A 109 23.62 -21.16 -1.98
CA LEU A 109 23.54 -19.74 -2.33
C LEU A 109 22.39 -19.05 -1.58
N GLU A 110 21.21 -19.65 -1.59
CA GLU A 110 20.05 -19.17 -0.85
C GLU A 110 20.32 -19.05 0.65
N ARG A 111 20.91 -20.09 1.25
CA ARG A 111 21.26 -20.09 2.67
C ARG A 111 22.26 -18.99 3.02
N ARG A 112 23.27 -18.74 2.18
CA ARG A 112 24.25 -17.67 2.40
C ARG A 112 23.61 -16.29 2.25
N SER A 113 22.71 -16.12 1.28
CA SER A 113 21.93 -14.90 1.13
C SER A 113 21.07 -14.61 2.36
N GLN A 114 20.34 -15.61 2.85
CA GLN A 114 19.54 -15.49 4.07
C GLN A 114 20.40 -15.15 5.30
N ALA A 115 21.57 -15.81 5.43
CA ALA A 115 22.50 -15.54 6.54
C ALA A 115 23.07 -14.11 6.47
N GLN A 116 23.41 -13.62 5.27
CA GLN A 116 23.92 -12.25 5.08
C GLN A 116 22.85 -11.21 5.45
N VAL A 117 21.62 -11.40 4.97
CA VAL A 117 20.50 -10.51 5.28
C VAL A 117 20.15 -10.59 6.78
N GLY A 118 20.13 -11.80 7.36
CA GLY A 118 19.92 -12.00 8.80
C GLY A 118 20.95 -11.24 9.63
N ALA A 119 22.24 -11.41 9.34
CA ALA A 119 23.32 -10.70 10.05
C ALA A 119 23.24 -9.16 9.91
N MET A 120 22.69 -8.66 8.80
CA MET A 120 22.43 -7.23 8.64
C MET A 120 21.27 -6.77 9.54
N LEU A 121 20.20 -7.55 9.62
CA LEU A 121 19.02 -7.25 10.46
C LEU A 121 19.33 -7.40 11.95
N ASP A 122 20.14 -8.37 12.34
CA ASP A 122 20.52 -8.62 13.75
C ASP A 122 21.29 -7.44 14.40
N GLN A 123 21.86 -6.55 13.56
CA GLN A 123 22.51 -5.32 14.03
C GLN A 123 21.51 -4.21 14.42
N LEU A 124 20.24 -4.41 14.12
CA LEU A 124 19.16 -3.45 14.29
C LEU A 124 18.18 -3.94 15.36
N GLY A 125 17.72 -3.02 16.21
CA GLY A 125 16.58 -3.31 17.08
C GLY A 125 15.27 -3.46 16.26
N GLU A 126 14.26 -4.12 16.86
CA GLU A 126 12.99 -4.43 16.17
C GLU A 126 12.30 -3.21 15.53
N ALA A 127 12.32 -2.06 16.22
CA ALA A 127 11.78 -0.81 15.68
C ALA A 127 12.54 -0.35 14.42
N GLN A 128 13.88 -0.44 14.45
CA GLN A 128 14.72 -0.07 13.30
C GLN A 128 14.57 -1.03 12.12
N GLN A 129 14.39 -2.34 12.39
CA GLN A 129 14.07 -3.32 11.34
C GLN A 129 12.75 -2.98 10.66
N THR A 130 11.72 -2.64 11.44
CA THR A 130 10.41 -2.21 10.93
C THR A 130 10.54 -0.96 10.06
N GLU A 131 11.27 0.05 10.52
CA GLU A 131 11.53 1.28 9.77
C GLU A 131 12.28 1.02 8.46
N LEU A 132 13.33 0.18 8.49
CA LEU A 132 14.09 -0.20 7.30
C LEU A 132 13.22 -0.90 6.26
N LEU A 133 12.38 -1.85 6.67
CA LEU A 133 11.46 -2.55 5.78
C LEU A 133 10.40 -1.61 5.18
N GLN A 134 9.90 -0.65 5.95
CA GLN A 134 9.00 0.38 5.44
C GLN A 134 9.70 1.30 4.43
N ALA A 135 10.96 1.69 4.70
CA ALA A 135 11.75 2.49 3.77
C ALA A 135 11.98 1.76 2.45
N PHE A 136 12.33 0.47 2.47
CA PHE A 136 12.51 -0.33 1.26
C PHE A 136 11.22 -0.41 0.43
N ARG A 137 10.09 -0.72 1.05
CA ARG A 137 8.79 -0.73 0.35
C ARG A 137 8.48 0.62 -0.28
N ARG A 138 8.76 1.72 0.43
CA ARG A 138 8.54 3.06 -0.08
C ARG A 138 9.42 3.38 -1.28
N VAL A 139 10.72 3.04 -1.22
CA VAL A 139 11.65 3.22 -2.34
C VAL A 139 11.20 2.40 -3.54
N GLN A 140 10.89 1.12 -3.34
CA GLN A 140 10.39 0.22 -4.38
C GLN A 140 9.14 0.80 -5.06
N GLY A 141 8.11 1.17 -4.30
CA GLY A 141 6.86 1.71 -4.84
C GLY A 141 7.00 3.06 -5.57
N LEU A 142 8.07 3.84 -5.26
CA LEU A 142 8.40 5.08 -5.98
C LEU A 142 9.13 4.83 -7.30
N LEU A 143 9.89 3.74 -7.40
CA LEU A 143 10.72 3.41 -8.57
C LEU A 143 10.02 2.42 -9.52
N GLU A 144 9.04 1.66 -9.05
CA GLU A 144 8.25 0.78 -9.90
C GLU A 144 7.49 1.56 -10.98
N SER A 145 7.60 1.09 -12.22
CA SER A 145 6.80 1.61 -13.33
C SER A 145 5.31 1.29 -13.12
N PRO A 146 4.38 2.15 -13.58
CA PRO A 146 2.95 1.82 -13.60
C PRO A 146 2.64 0.50 -14.32
N ALA A 147 3.49 0.07 -15.26
CA ALA A 147 3.35 -1.19 -16.00
C ALA A 147 3.76 -2.42 -15.17
N ASP A 148 4.62 -2.26 -14.18
CA ASP A 148 5.15 -3.34 -13.33
C ASP A 148 4.27 -3.61 -12.10
N LYS A 149 3.27 -2.74 -11.88
CA LYS A 149 2.34 -2.94 -10.76
C LYS A 149 1.43 -4.12 -11.06
N PRO A 150 1.47 -5.18 -10.23
CA PRO A 150 0.56 -6.30 -10.42
C PRO A 150 -0.87 -5.79 -10.40
N ALA A 151 -1.64 -6.19 -11.42
CA ALA A 151 -3.05 -5.86 -11.54
C ALA A 151 -3.76 -6.30 -10.24
N LYS A 152 -4.33 -5.35 -9.50
CA LYS A 152 -5.09 -5.55 -8.26
C LYS A 152 -4.30 -6.21 -7.11
N GLN A 153 -3.30 -5.53 -6.58
CA GLN A 153 -2.90 -5.82 -5.20
C GLN A 153 -4.08 -5.47 -4.29
N GLY A 154 -4.62 -6.49 -3.65
CA GLY A 154 -5.70 -6.35 -2.68
C GLY A 154 -5.22 -5.48 -1.50
N PHE A 155 -6.15 -4.82 -0.84
CA PHE A 155 -5.93 -4.17 0.44
C PHE A 155 -6.79 -4.86 1.51
N LEU A 156 -6.29 -4.86 2.74
CA LEU A 156 -7.02 -5.34 3.91
C LEU A 156 -7.71 -4.17 4.60
N LEU A 157 -8.98 -4.31 4.93
CA LEU A 157 -9.64 -3.43 5.89
C LEU A 157 -9.56 -4.08 7.27
N ARG A 158 -8.98 -3.36 8.23
CA ARG A 158 -8.89 -3.80 9.63
C ARG A 158 -9.42 -2.75 10.59
N PRO A 159 -9.87 -3.16 11.78
CA PRO A 159 -10.15 -2.21 12.86
C PRO A 159 -8.90 -1.38 13.20
N HIS A 160 -9.14 -0.19 13.75
CA HIS A 160 -8.07 0.67 14.24
C HIS A 160 -7.30 0.04 15.41
N ARG A 161 -6.05 0.45 15.56
CA ARG A 161 -5.12 0.05 16.63
C ARG A 161 -4.47 1.28 17.24
N PRO A 162 -3.87 1.19 18.44
CA PRO A 162 -3.04 2.28 18.97
C PRO A 162 -2.01 2.76 17.95
N GLY A 163 -1.91 4.09 17.78
CA GLY A 163 -1.07 4.75 16.77
C GLY A 163 -1.80 5.12 15.48
N ASP A 164 -2.88 4.45 15.08
CA ASP A 164 -3.59 4.76 13.84
C ASP A 164 -4.25 6.15 13.87
N MET A 165 -4.76 6.59 15.03
CA MET A 165 -5.35 7.93 15.14
C MET A 165 -4.30 9.03 14.92
N GLY A 166 -3.08 8.85 15.45
CA GLY A 166 -1.96 9.75 15.15
C GLY A 166 -1.61 9.79 13.67
N TRP A 167 -1.62 8.62 13.00
CA TRP A 167 -1.43 8.53 11.55
C TRP A 167 -2.55 9.28 10.79
N ILE A 168 -3.81 9.09 11.17
CA ILE A 168 -4.96 9.77 10.55
C ILE A 168 -4.81 11.29 10.66
N VAL A 169 -4.48 11.81 11.85
CA VAL A 169 -4.29 13.26 12.07
C VAL A 169 -3.19 13.80 11.17
N SER A 170 -2.01 13.18 11.23
CA SER A 170 -0.84 13.57 10.42
C SER A 170 -1.15 13.56 8.92
N ARG A 171 -1.84 12.53 8.43
CA ARG A 171 -2.11 12.41 6.99
C ARG A 171 -3.18 13.37 6.51
N HIS A 172 -4.25 13.58 7.28
CA HIS A 172 -5.26 14.59 6.97
C HIS A 172 -4.65 16.00 6.91
N GLY A 173 -3.85 16.38 7.92
CA GLY A 173 -3.16 17.67 7.94
C GLY A 173 -2.25 17.85 6.72
N ALA A 174 -1.34 16.90 6.48
CA ALA A 174 -0.37 16.99 5.40
C ALA A 174 -1.01 16.98 4.00
N LEU A 175 -2.03 16.15 3.76
CA LEU A 175 -2.69 16.07 2.46
C LEU A 175 -3.55 17.30 2.21
N SER A 176 -4.30 17.77 3.20
CA SER A 176 -5.17 18.93 3.06
C SER A 176 -4.38 20.22 2.86
N ALA A 177 -3.25 20.39 3.55
CA ALA A 177 -2.37 21.53 3.33
C ALA A 177 -1.80 21.53 1.89
N ARG A 178 -1.38 20.36 1.40
CA ARG A 178 -0.79 20.24 0.06
C ARG A 178 -1.81 20.38 -1.08
N GLU A 179 -3.01 19.82 -0.93
CA GLU A 179 -3.98 19.69 -2.02
C GLU A 179 -5.01 20.81 -2.01
N TYR A 180 -5.34 21.34 -0.83
CA TYR A 180 -6.41 22.34 -0.66
C TYR A 180 -5.93 23.63 0.03
N GLN A 181 -4.62 23.72 0.38
CA GLN A 181 -4.02 24.89 1.05
C GLN A 181 -4.63 25.19 2.43
N PHE A 182 -5.17 24.15 3.10
CA PHE A 182 -5.68 24.29 4.45
C PHE A 182 -4.53 24.53 5.44
N ASP A 183 -4.75 25.42 6.40
CA ASP A 183 -3.79 25.68 7.46
C ASP A 183 -3.91 24.68 8.63
N ALA A 184 -3.06 24.85 9.65
CA ALA A 184 -2.98 23.97 10.83
C ALA A 184 -4.29 23.86 11.64
N ARG A 185 -5.26 24.78 11.43
CA ARG A 185 -6.57 24.68 12.08
C ARG A 185 -7.34 23.47 11.63
N PHE A 186 -7.15 23.01 10.39
CA PHE A 186 -7.75 21.76 9.92
C PHE A 186 -7.15 20.54 10.63
N GLU A 187 -5.83 20.48 10.79
CA GLU A 187 -5.19 19.42 11.56
C GLU A 187 -5.66 19.40 13.01
N ALA A 188 -5.80 20.58 13.63
CA ALA A 188 -6.34 20.70 14.98
C ALA A 188 -7.81 20.20 15.08
N LEU A 189 -8.64 20.42 14.05
CA LEU A 189 -9.99 19.85 13.97
C LEU A 189 -9.95 18.32 13.92
N VAL A 190 -9.11 17.75 13.05
CA VAL A 190 -8.97 16.31 12.92
C VAL A 190 -8.43 15.68 14.23
N ALA A 191 -7.50 16.35 14.90
CA ALA A 191 -6.96 15.90 16.18
C ALA A 191 -8.06 15.84 17.27
N ARG A 192 -8.95 16.85 17.34
CA ARG A 192 -10.10 16.82 18.26
C ARG A 192 -11.06 15.67 17.93
N ILE A 193 -11.38 15.46 16.65
CA ILE A 193 -12.25 14.36 16.24
C ILE A 193 -11.64 13.01 16.61
N ALA A 194 -10.32 12.85 16.45
CA ALA A 194 -9.62 11.63 16.81
C ALA A 194 -9.57 11.40 18.33
N ALA A 195 -9.38 12.46 19.12
CA ALA A 195 -9.41 12.39 20.58
C ALA A 195 -10.81 12.02 21.07
N ASP A 196 -11.86 12.71 20.59
CA ASP A 196 -13.24 12.42 20.93
C ASP A 196 -13.63 10.98 20.60
N PHE A 197 -13.16 10.47 19.44
CA PHE A 197 -13.39 9.08 19.06
C PHE A 197 -12.78 8.11 20.08
N ILE A 198 -11.52 8.31 20.50
CA ILE A 198 -10.85 7.43 21.47
C ILE A 198 -11.55 7.46 22.82
N GLU A 199 -11.89 8.67 23.31
CA GLU A 199 -12.45 8.89 24.65
C GLU A 199 -13.89 8.34 24.79
N ARG A 200 -14.67 8.38 23.70
CA ARG A 200 -16.11 8.04 23.72
C ARG A 200 -16.42 6.72 23.02
N PHE A 201 -15.42 5.98 22.57
CA PHE A 201 -15.59 4.81 21.70
C PHE A 201 -16.52 3.74 22.33
N ASP A 202 -17.64 3.48 21.67
CA ASP A 202 -18.52 2.32 21.94
C ASP A 202 -18.48 1.39 20.73
N ALA A 203 -17.80 0.26 20.86
CA ALA A 203 -17.63 -0.72 19.78
C ALA A 203 -18.94 -1.30 19.22
N ARG A 204 -20.07 -1.15 19.93
CA ARG A 204 -21.40 -1.55 19.44
C ARG A 204 -22.02 -0.51 18.51
N ARG A 205 -21.59 0.74 18.62
CA ARG A 205 -22.17 1.90 17.94
C ARG A 205 -21.19 2.62 17.02
N GLU A 206 -19.90 2.43 17.22
CA GLU A 206 -18.85 3.17 16.56
C GLU A 206 -17.76 2.24 16.05
N ALA A 207 -17.13 2.62 14.95
CA ALA A 207 -16.02 1.87 14.37
C ALA A 207 -15.08 2.78 13.58
N CYS A 208 -13.83 2.40 13.51
CA CYS A 208 -12.86 3.01 12.59
C CYS A 208 -12.08 1.91 11.89
N TRP A 209 -12.02 2.03 10.57
CA TRP A 209 -11.26 1.10 9.72
C TRP A 209 -10.05 1.78 9.12
N ILE A 210 -8.98 1.00 9.09
CA ILE A 210 -7.76 1.32 8.37
C ILE A 210 -7.66 0.39 7.18
N ALA A 211 -7.46 0.97 6.01
CA ALA A 211 -7.05 0.23 4.84
C ALA A 211 -5.53 0.08 4.86
N GLU A 212 -5.07 -1.15 4.82
CA GLU A 212 -3.65 -1.50 4.86
C GLU A 212 -3.27 -2.30 3.62
N ARG A 213 -2.12 -2.00 3.05
CA ARG A 213 -1.49 -2.77 1.98
C ARG A 213 -0.01 -2.93 2.29
N ASP A 214 0.46 -4.17 2.31
CA ASP A 214 1.86 -4.51 2.61
C ASP A 214 2.38 -3.93 3.94
N GLY A 215 1.50 -3.89 4.97
CA GLY A 215 1.82 -3.32 6.28
C GLY A 215 1.86 -1.79 6.31
N VAL A 216 1.41 -1.10 5.25
CA VAL A 216 1.35 0.37 5.16
C VAL A 216 -0.10 0.83 5.14
N ASN A 217 -0.45 1.77 6.00
CA ASN A 217 -1.76 2.40 5.99
C ASN A 217 -1.95 3.23 4.72
N ILE A 218 -3.01 2.97 3.96
CA ILE A 218 -3.32 3.63 2.69
C ILE A 218 -4.67 4.33 2.66
N GLY A 219 -5.44 4.23 3.72
CA GLY A 219 -6.72 4.93 3.88
C GLY A 219 -7.36 4.69 5.24
N SER A 220 -8.33 5.50 5.55
CA SER A 220 -9.11 5.38 6.79
C SER A 220 -10.54 5.85 6.59
N VAL A 221 -11.41 5.42 7.49
CA VAL A 221 -12.75 5.98 7.69
C VAL A 221 -13.20 5.68 9.10
N ALA A 222 -13.96 6.58 9.72
CA ALA A 222 -14.62 6.34 11.00
C ALA A 222 -16.13 6.54 10.86
N LEU A 223 -16.89 5.76 11.60
CA LEU A 223 -18.32 5.93 11.81
C LEU A 223 -18.57 6.10 13.31
N VAL A 224 -19.20 7.18 13.70
CA VAL A 224 -19.52 7.53 15.09
C VAL A 224 -21.00 7.83 15.25
N GLN A 225 -21.49 7.92 16.49
CA GLN A 225 -22.82 8.44 16.74
C GLN A 225 -22.86 9.92 16.38
N ALA A 226 -23.86 10.33 15.60
CA ALA A 226 -24.10 11.76 15.37
C ALA A 226 -24.51 12.43 16.66
N ARG A 227 -24.01 13.65 16.89
CA ARG A 227 -24.31 14.43 18.06
C ARG A 227 -24.87 15.78 17.66
N ASP A 228 -25.76 16.31 18.52
CA ASP A 228 -26.26 17.66 18.40
C ASP A 228 -25.18 18.65 18.78
N GLU A 229 -24.96 19.68 17.98
CA GLU A 229 -23.86 20.62 18.17
C GLU A 229 -24.01 21.53 19.41
N ALA A 230 -25.27 21.78 19.85
CA ALA A 230 -25.54 22.67 20.97
C ALA A 230 -25.52 21.92 22.32
N THR A 231 -25.99 20.67 22.33
CA THR A 231 -26.17 19.89 23.56
C THR A 231 -25.15 18.76 23.73
N ASP A 232 -24.39 18.45 22.70
CA ASP A 232 -23.50 17.29 22.62
C ASP A 232 -24.20 15.94 22.88
N ALA A 233 -25.54 15.92 22.84
CA ALA A 233 -26.31 14.70 23.01
C ALA A 233 -26.31 13.83 21.74
N PRO A 234 -26.29 12.49 21.86
CA PRO A 234 -26.43 11.62 20.71
C PRO A 234 -27.78 11.83 20.01
N ILE A 235 -27.74 11.92 18.66
CA ILE A 235 -28.96 11.96 17.85
C ILE A 235 -29.40 10.52 17.60
N GLU A 236 -30.58 10.15 18.08
CA GLU A 236 -31.07 8.78 17.97
C GLU A 236 -31.20 8.31 16.51
N GLY A 237 -30.75 7.11 16.23
CA GLY A 237 -30.81 6.49 14.91
C GLY A 237 -29.93 7.12 13.83
N VAL A 238 -29.06 8.07 14.16
CA VAL A 238 -28.21 8.77 13.22
C VAL A 238 -26.72 8.47 13.51
N ALA A 239 -26.01 7.93 12.52
CA ALA A 239 -24.54 7.82 12.54
C ALA A 239 -23.91 8.99 11.79
N GLN A 240 -22.66 9.27 12.09
CA GLN A 240 -21.86 10.27 11.36
C GLN A 240 -20.58 9.62 10.80
N LEU A 241 -20.40 9.71 9.47
CA LEU A 241 -19.19 9.32 8.81
C LEU A 241 -18.14 10.44 8.94
N ARG A 242 -16.94 10.07 9.37
CA ARG A 242 -15.82 10.98 9.60
C ARG A 242 -14.51 10.37 9.11
N LEU A 243 -13.50 11.20 8.99
CA LEU A 243 -12.10 10.79 8.78
C LEU A 243 -11.89 9.89 7.56
N LEU A 244 -12.70 10.09 6.48
CA LEU A 244 -12.46 9.41 5.21
C LEU A 244 -11.21 9.99 4.56
N LEU A 245 -10.22 9.13 4.35
CA LEU A 245 -8.97 9.47 3.70
C LEU A 245 -8.54 8.33 2.78
N VAL A 246 -8.02 8.67 1.61
CA VAL A 246 -7.37 7.75 0.69
C VAL A 246 -6.03 8.36 0.27
N GLU A 247 -4.94 7.64 0.54
CA GLU A 247 -3.61 8.06 0.12
C GLU A 247 -3.53 8.22 -1.41
N PRO A 248 -2.81 9.22 -1.92
CA PRO A 248 -2.72 9.47 -3.36
C PRO A 248 -2.31 8.23 -4.19
N ALA A 249 -1.38 7.41 -3.65
CA ALA A 249 -0.94 6.18 -4.31
C ALA A 249 -2.00 5.05 -4.34
N ALA A 250 -3.10 5.20 -3.58
CA ALA A 250 -4.20 4.23 -3.53
C ALA A 250 -5.49 4.75 -4.20
N ARG A 251 -5.46 5.95 -4.78
CA ARG A 251 -6.60 6.50 -5.53
C ARG A 251 -6.82 5.74 -6.84
N GLY A 252 -8.06 5.71 -7.31
CA GLY A 252 -8.44 4.96 -8.51
C GLY A 252 -8.61 3.45 -8.32
N LEU A 253 -8.31 2.91 -7.12
CA LEU A 253 -8.44 1.48 -6.81
C LEU A 253 -9.83 1.11 -6.22
N GLY A 254 -10.77 2.04 -6.18
CA GLY A 254 -12.08 1.82 -5.55
C GLY A 254 -12.06 1.78 -4.01
N LEU A 255 -10.93 2.18 -3.38
CA LEU A 255 -10.76 2.13 -1.93
C LEU A 255 -11.77 3.02 -1.19
N GLY A 256 -12.03 4.23 -1.69
CA GLY A 256 -13.03 5.13 -1.09
C GLY A 256 -14.42 4.52 -1.04
N ASP A 257 -14.86 3.91 -2.16
CA ASP A 257 -16.15 3.21 -2.24
C ASP A 257 -16.22 2.06 -1.23
N ARG A 258 -15.13 1.29 -1.09
CA ARG A 258 -15.08 0.16 -0.17
C ARG A 258 -15.13 0.59 1.30
N LEU A 259 -14.44 1.67 1.66
CA LEU A 259 -14.46 2.24 3.01
C LEU A 259 -15.86 2.74 3.38
N VAL A 260 -16.52 3.47 2.47
CA VAL A 260 -17.89 3.95 2.68
C VAL A 260 -18.90 2.79 2.76
N ALA A 261 -18.75 1.77 1.91
CA ALA A 261 -19.58 0.58 1.97
C ALA A 261 -19.47 -0.16 3.31
N GLU A 262 -18.26 -0.22 3.89
CA GLU A 262 -18.04 -0.83 5.20
C GLU A 262 -18.75 -0.04 6.32
N CYS A 263 -18.70 1.30 6.26
CA CYS A 263 -19.49 2.14 7.16
C CYS A 263 -21.00 1.85 7.06
N HIS A 264 -21.53 1.70 5.85
CA HIS A 264 -22.96 1.40 5.66
C HIS A 264 -23.34 0.03 6.19
N ARG A 265 -22.48 -0.98 5.98
CA ARG A 265 -22.70 -2.32 6.53
C ARG A 265 -22.81 -2.26 8.05
N PHE A 266 -21.82 -1.67 8.70
CA PHE A 266 -21.79 -1.53 10.15
C PHE A 266 -22.95 -0.68 10.68
N ALA A 267 -23.28 0.43 10.03
CA ALA A 267 -24.38 1.29 10.43
C ALA A 267 -25.73 0.53 10.46
N ARG A 268 -25.99 -0.32 9.46
CA ARG A 268 -27.17 -1.19 9.44
C ARG A 268 -27.16 -2.21 10.58
N GLU A 269 -26.02 -2.89 10.78
CA GLU A 269 -25.83 -3.88 11.87
C GLU A 269 -26.00 -3.25 13.26
N ALA A 270 -25.51 -2.02 13.44
CA ALA A 270 -25.67 -1.24 14.68
C ALA A 270 -27.07 -0.61 14.86
N GLY A 271 -27.99 -0.79 13.89
CA GLY A 271 -29.36 -0.32 13.96
C GLY A 271 -29.56 1.16 13.68
N TYR A 272 -28.62 1.81 13.00
CA TYR A 272 -28.79 3.18 12.53
C TYR A 272 -29.79 3.25 11.37
N GLN A 273 -30.55 4.33 11.32
CA GLN A 273 -31.51 4.58 10.25
C GLN A 273 -30.97 5.53 9.19
N ARG A 274 -30.05 6.41 9.58
CA ARG A 274 -29.42 7.39 8.68
C ARG A 274 -27.92 7.49 8.94
N VAL A 275 -27.18 7.85 7.89
CA VAL A 275 -25.77 8.25 8.01
C VAL A 275 -25.65 9.67 7.51
N ARG A 276 -25.09 10.56 8.34
CA ARG A 276 -24.76 11.93 8.01
C ARG A 276 -23.27 12.07 7.81
N LEU A 277 -22.82 13.00 7.01
CA LEU A 277 -21.45 13.46 6.94
C LEU A 277 -21.40 14.97 6.70
N TRP A 278 -20.30 15.57 7.09
CA TRP A 278 -19.97 16.95 6.76
C TRP A 278 -18.68 16.98 5.93
N THR A 279 -18.67 17.80 4.89
CA THR A 279 -17.52 17.99 4.00
C THR A 279 -17.48 19.45 3.54
N ASN A 280 -16.51 19.81 2.70
CA ASN A 280 -16.58 21.11 2.05
C ASN A 280 -16.62 21.00 0.53
N SER A 281 -17.11 22.05 -0.11
CA SER A 281 -17.43 22.07 -1.54
C SER A 281 -16.23 21.81 -2.47
N GLN A 282 -15.01 22.03 -1.99
CA GLN A 282 -13.78 21.81 -2.77
C GLN A 282 -13.35 20.34 -2.87
N LEU A 283 -13.91 19.45 -2.01
CA LEU A 283 -13.51 18.04 -1.93
C LEU A 283 -14.26 17.18 -2.97
N ASP A 284 -14.09 17.48 -4.27
CA ASP A 284 -14.84 16.83 -5.36
C ASP A 284 -14.69 15.32 -5.39
N ALA A 285 -13.50 14.79 -5.13
CA ALA A 285 -13.27 13.36 -5.10
C ALA A 285 -14.09 12.66 -4.01
N ALA A 286 -14.17 13.23 -2.82
CA ALA A 286 -14.99 12.72 -1.72
C ALA A 286 -16.50 12.82 -2.05
N LYS A 287 -16.93 13.96 -2.60
CA LYS A 287 -18.33 14.16 -3.03
C LYS A 287 -18.75 13.16 -4.12
N HIS A 288 -17.85 12.81 -5.02
CA HIS A 288 -18.10 11.76 -6.01
C HIS A 288 -18.42 10.41 -5.36
N VAL A 289 -17.61 10.00 -4.37
CA VAL A 289 -17.85 8.76 -3.60
C VAL A 289 -19.19 8.83 -2.87
N TYR A 290 -19.53 9.96 -2.24
CA TYR A 290 -20.77 10.09 -1.51
C TYR A 290 -22.01 10.04 -2.41
N ARG A 291 -21.99 10.75 -3.56
CA ARG A 291 -23.08 10.68 -4.54
C ARG A 291 -23.30 9.26 -5.06
N LYS A 292 -22.21 8.58 -5.40
CA LYS A 292 -22.25 7.19 -5.87
C LYS A 292 -22.80 6.24 -4.80
N ALA A 293 -22.53 6.52 -3.54
CA ALA A 293 -23.03 5.75 -2.38
C ALA A 293 -24.46 6.11 -1.98
N GLY A 294 -25.12 7.03 -2.68
CA GLY A 294 -26.54 7.39 -2.47
C GLY A 294 -26.80 8.53 -1.50
N TYR A 295 -25.76 9.23 -1.02
CA TYR A 295 -25.95 10.40 -0.18
C TYR A 295 -26.56 11.56 -0.97
N ARG A 296 -27.39 12.35 -0.29
CA ARG A 296 -28.01 13.58 -0.82
C ARG A 296 -27.53 14.78 -0.01
N LEU A 297 -27.28 15.88 -0.70
CA LEU A 297 -26.98 17.17 -0.08
C LEU A 297 -28.24 17.68 0.64
N VAL A 298 -28.13 17.95 1.94
CA VAL A 298 -29.24 18.42 2.77
C VAL A 298 -29.02 19.81 3.39
N GLY A 299 -27.76 20.29 3.36
CA GLY A 299 -27.40 21.62 3.86
C GLY A 299 -26.12 22.12 3.20
N SER A 300 -26.04 23.44 3.00
CA SER A 300 -24.87 24.10 2.42
C SER A 300 -24.76 25.50 3.01
N GLU A 301 -23.66 25.80 3.70
CA GLU A 301 -23.46 27.06 4.40
C GLU A 301 -22.06 27.61 4.19
N PRO A 302 -21.91 28.91 3.88
CA PRO A 302 -20.59 29.52 3.82
C PRO A 302 -20.00 29.64 5.23
N PHE A 303 -18.70 29.37 5.35
CA PHE A 303 -17.96 29.56 6.59
C PHE A 303 -16.53 29.99 6.34
N GLN A 304 -15.94 30.71 7.28
CA GLN A 304 -14.51 30.99 7.28
C GLN A 304 -13.78 29.95 8.13
N GLY A 305 -12.89 29.19 7.49
CA GLY A 305 -12.17 28.12 8.18
C GLY A 305 -10.90 27.74 7.44
N PHE A 306 -9.94 27.19 8.17
CA PHE A 306 -8.69 26.63 7.63
C PHE A 306 -7.88 27.60 6.75
N GLY A 307 -8.01 28.92 7.02
CA GLY A 307 -7.33 29.97 6.26
C GLY A 307 -8.05 30.46 5.01
N LEU A 308 -9.23 29.96 4.71
CA LEU A 308 -9.96 30.21 3.47
C LEU A 308 -11.46 30.53 3.74
N ASP A 309 -12.08 31.17 2.77
CA ASP A 309 -13.56 31.25 2.69
C ASP A 309 -14.06 29.97 1.99
N LEU A 310 -14.85 29.18 2.69
CA LEU A 310 -15.28 27.86 2.30
C LEU A 310 -16.81 27.74 2.32
N VAL A 311 -17.32 26.67 1.71
CA VAL A 311 -18.69 26.28 1.82
C VAL A 311 -18.75 24.88 2.44
N GLY A 312 -19.33 24.78 3.64
CA GLY A 312 -19.59 23.52 4.31
C GLY A 312 -20.83 22.85 3.72
N GLU A 313 -20.77 21.57 3.49
CA GLU A 313 -21.85 20.77 2.95
C GLU A 313 -22.19 19.63 3.88
N THR A 314 -23.46 19.51 4.24
CA THR A 314 -24.00 18.37 4.99
C THR A 314 -24.71 17.43 4.03
N TRP A 315 -24.33 16.17 4.07
CA TRP A 315 -24.90 15.11 3.25
C TRP A 315 -25.52 14.02 4.12
N GLU A 316 -26.66 13.45 3.70
CA GLU A 316 -27.32 12.35 4.40
C GLU A 316 -27.67 11.20 3.46
N LEU A 317 -27.61 9.97 4.03
CA LEU A 317 -28.09 8.73 3.44
C LEU A 317 -29.15 8.12 4.35
N ASP A 318 -30.34 7.80 3.83
CA ASP A 318 -31.36 7.01 4.52
C ASP A 318 -31.07 5.50 4.28
N LEU A 319 -30.79 4.77 5.37
CA LEU A 319 -30.47 3.34 5.33
C LEU A 319 -31.71 2.43 5.25
N ARG A 320 -32.90 2.98 5.49
CA ARG A 320 -34.19 2.26 5.44
C ARG A 320 -34.65 2.02 4.00
N THR A 321 -34.20 2.85 3.07
CA THR A 321 -34.49 2.71 1.65
C THR A 321 -33.53 1.68 1.06
N THR A 322 -34.02 0.47 0.84
CA THR A 322 -33.28 -0.57 0.09
C THR A 322 -33.23 -0.14 -1.38
N VAL A 323 -32.06 0.02 -1.95
CA VAL A 323 -31.84 0.20 -3.40
C VAL A 323 -31.89 -1.16 -4.07
#